data_31a0be51fd5c5ad62b83402acdab61c8
#
_entry.id   31a0be51fd5c5ad62b83402acdab61c8
#
_cell.length_a   1.000
_cell.length_b   1.000
_cell.length_c   1.000
_cell.angle_alpha   90.00
_cell.angle_beta   90.00
_cell.angle_gamma   90.00
#
_symmetry.space_group_name_H-M   'P 1'
#
loop_
_entity.id
_entity.type
_entity.pdbx_description
1 polymer ?
#
loop_
_entity_poly.entity_id
_entity_poly.type
_entity_poly.pdbx_seq_one_letter_code
_entity_poly.pdbx_strand_id
1 'polypeptide(L)'
;MNKIKKNKKMILNIMMILTFFIIMFNMKTYVLAVGEKIEIKDGGEIITQNEGNLTTPKVLNVNIMKEKKLTLNTIGLDKTKLEYNIEEKEGNLDFDVNIMTGEIRLKVKSGINAGVIFSIKDRGTNKVYSISLVIKAIDRKK
;
A
#
# COMPACT_ATOMS: atom_id res chain seq x y z
N MET A 1 -2.08 40.90 28.85
CA MET A 1 -3.08 39.86 28.54
C MET A 1 -2.80 39.13 27.26
N ASN A 2 -2.38 39.77 26.19
CA ASN A 2 -2.08 39.10 24.91
C ASN A 2 -0.90 38.09 24.96
N LYS A 3 0.07 38.30 25.85
CA LYS A 3 1.20 37.39 26.03
C LYS A 3 0.82 36.03 26.62
N ILE A 4 -0.17 35.97 27.50
CA ILE A 4 -0.63 34.73 28.13
C ILE A 4 -1.40 33.86 27.12
N LYS A 5 -2.23 34.47 26.27
CA LYS A 5 -2.93 33.76 25.20
C LYS A 5 -1.98 33.21 24.13
N LYS A 6 -0.93 33.95 23.79
CA LYS A 6 0.09 33.56 22.84
C LYS A 6 0.91 32.38 23.33
N ASN A 7 1.28 32.36 24.63
CA ASN A 7 2.01 31.29 25.26
C ASN A 7 1.18 30.00 25.36
N LYS A 8 -0.11 30.09 25.67
CA LYS A 8 -1.02 28.94 25.70
C LYS A 8 -1.16 28.27 24.33
N LYS A 9 -1.31 29.06 23.25
CA LYS A 9 -1.36 28.54 21.89
C LYS A 9 -0.06 27.85 21.49
N MET A 10 1.08 28.42 21.84
CA MET A 10 2.39 27.86 21.51
C MET A 10 2.63 26.55 22.27
N ILE A 11 2.29 26.47 23.56
CA ILE A 11 2.39 25.26 24.37
C ILE A 11 1.48 24.16 23.81
N LEU A 12 0.25 24.48 23.42
CA LEU A 12 -0.67 23.52 22.82
C LEU A 12 -0.13 22.96 21.49
N ASN A 13 0.44 23.81 20.64
CA ASN A 13 1.05 23.38 19.38
C ASN A 13 2.24 22.46 19.62
N ILE A 14 3.10 22.78 20.59
CA ILE A 14 4.25 21.95 20.96
C ILE A 14 3.79 20.59 21.48
N MET A 15 2.75 20.55 22.32
CA MET A 15 2.20 19.31 22.83
C MET A 15 1.61 18.43 21.70
N MET A 16 0.91 19.03 20.73
CA MET A 16 0.39 18.30 19.57
C MET A 16 1.50 17.70 18.72
N ILE A 17 2.57 18.45 18.47
CA ILE A 17 3.73 17.98 17.71
C ILE A 17 4.42 16.82 18.45
N LEU A 18 4.65 16.96 19.75
CA LEU A 18 5.25 15.90 20.56
C LEU A 18 4.41 14.63 20.59
N THR A 19 3.10 14.76 20.73
CA THR A 19 2.17 13.62 20.69
C THR A 19 2.23 12.92 19.34
N PHE A 20 2.26 13.68 18.26
CA PHE A 20 2.40 13.15 16.89
C PHE A 20 3.72 12.39 16.72
N PHE A 21 4.85 12.94 17.18
CA PHE A 21 6.14 12.27 17.15
C PHE A 21 6.15 10.98 17.95
N ILE A 22 5.56 10.97 19.14
CA ILE A 22 5.46 9.77 19.98
C ILE A 22 4.68 8.67 19.27
N ILE A 23 3.55 9.00 18.64
CA ILE A 23 2.74 8.06 17.87
C ILE A 23 3.53 7.50 16.69
N MET A 24 4.18 8.36 15.91
CA MET A 24 5.00 7.95 14.75
C MET A 24 6.19 7.10 15.18
N PHE A 25 6.86 7.45 16.27
CA PHE A 25 7.99 6.70 16.80
C PHE A 25 7.56 5.32 17.29
N ASN A 26 6.45 5.23 18.02
CA ASN A 26 5.92 3.96 18.50
C ASN A 26 5.48 3.05 17.35
N MET A 27 4.84 3.60 16.33
CA MET A 27 4.47 2.84 15.13
C MET A 27 5.71 2.32 14.40
N LYS A 28 6.74 3.16 14.24
CA LYS A 28 8.00 2.78 13.61
C LYS A 28 8.72 1.68 14.37
N THR A 29 8.76 1.76 15.69
CA THR A 29 9.35 0.75 16.56
C THR A 29 8.58 -0.56 16.49
N TYR A 30 7.26 -0.50 16.47
CA TYR A 30 6.40 -1.68 16.36
C TYR A 30 6.65 -2.42 15.04
N VAL A 31 6.70 -1.71 13.91
CA VAL A 31 6.96 -2.30 12.59
C VAL A 31 8.35 -2.96 12.55
N LEU A 32 9.38 -2.32 13.09
CA LEU A 32 10.72 -2.88 13.15
C LEU A 32 10.80 -4.12 14.05
N ALA A 33 10.05 -4.14 15.17
CA ALA A 33 10.04 -5.26 16.10
C ALA A 33 9.40 -6.53 15.52
N VAL A 34 8.38 -6.37 14.69
CA VAL A 34 7.63 -7.50 14.10
C VAL A 34 8.17 -7.91 12.74
N GLY A 35 8.81 -6.98 12.01
CA GLY A 35 9.38 -7.25 10.69
C GLY A 35 8.36 -7.59 9.62
N GLU A 36 7.08 -7.35 9.88
CA GLU A 36 5.99 -7.64 8.95
C GLU A 36 5.90 -6.55 7.89
N LYS A 37 5.91 -6.94 6.62
CA LYS A 37 5.64 -6.01 5.54
C LYS A 37 5.12 -6.72 4.30
N ILE A 38 4.44 -5.97 3.47
CA ILE A 38 3.96 -6.42 2.17
C ILE A 38 4.61 -5.57 1.10
N GLU A 39 5.21 -6.23 0.12
CA GLU A 39 5.84 -5.58 -1.03
C GLU A 39 5.24 -6.11 -2.31
N ILE A 40 5.10 -5.24 -3.31
CA ILE A 40 4.80 -5.65 -4.67
C ILE A 40 5.99 -5.26 -5.55
N LYS A 41 6.50 -6.24 -6.26
CA LYS A 41 7.66 -6.08 -7.14
C LYS A 41 7.28 -6.33 -8.59
N ASP A 42 7.87 -5.55 -9.47
CA ASP A 42 7.86 -5.76 -10.91
C ASP A 42 9.29 -6.13 -11.34
N GLY A 43 9.50 -7.42 -11.65
CA GLY A 43 10.81 -7.96 -12.00
C GLY A 43 11.79 -7.96 -10.84
N GLY A 44 12.17 -7.09 -10.20
CA GLY A 44 13.05 -6.97 -9.04
C GLY A 44 12.94 -5.60 -8.40
N GLU A 45 12.15 -4.72 -9.01
CA GLU A 45 11.92 -3.37 -8.53
C GLU A 45 10.68 -3.33 -7.64
N ILE A 46 10.79 -2.72 -6.46
CA ILE A 46 9.66 -2.51 -5.57
C ILE A 46 8.82 -1.37 -6.12
N ILE A 47 7.57 -1.66 -6.50
CA ILE A 47 6.64 -0.66 -7.01
C ILE A 47 5.72 -0.10 -5.93
N THR A 48 5.44 -0.88 -4.90
CA THR A 48 4.73 -0.40 -3.72
C THR A 48 5.05 -1.30 -2.55
N GLN A 49 5.01 -0.74 -1.36
CA GLN A 49 5.22 -1.49 -0.13
C GLN A 49 4.39 -0.89 0.99
N ASN A 50 3.99 -1.75 1.92
CA ASN A 50 3.31 -1.34 3.13
C ASN A 50 4.15 -1.77 4.34
N GLU A 51 4.84 -0.81 4.96
CA GLU A 51 5.57 -0.95 6.21
C GLU A 51 4.88 -0.20 7.34
N GLY A 52 3.56 -0.29 7.42
CA GLY A 52 2.76 0.52 8.30
C GLY A 52 1.76 1.34 7.49
N ASN A 53 1.61 2.63 7.73
CA ASN A 53 0.52 3.42 7.15
C ASN A 53 0.86 4.21 5.88
N LEU A 54 2.09 4.15 5.40
CA LEU A 54 2.49 4.99 4.27
C LEU A 54 2.94 4.14 3.10
N THR A 55 2.12 4.14 2.06
CA THR A 55 2.49 3.59 0.76
C THR A 55 2.54 4.72 -0.26
N THR A 56 3.68 4.87 -0.92
CA THR A 56 3.78 5.75 -2.08
C THR A 56 3.98 4.89 -3.31
N PRO A 57 2.91 4.55 -4.02
CA PRO A 57 3.02 3.66 -5.17
C PRO A 57 3.70 4.36 -6.34
N LYS A 58 4.56 3.63 -7.04
CA LYS A 58 5.07 4.05 -8.35
C LYS A 58 4.02 3.77 -9.41
N VAL A 59 3.99 4.59 -10.44
CA VAL A 59 3.10 4.35 -11.58
C VAL A 59 3.61 3.17 -12.37
N LEU A 60 2.75 2.17 -12.57
CA LEU A 60 3.03 0.98 -13.33
C LEU A 60 2.55 1.19 -14.78
N ASN A 61 3.45 1.08 -15.75
CA ASN A 61 3.09 1.15 -17.16
C ASN A 61 2.74 -0.24 -17.68
N VAL A 62 1.56 -0.39 -18.24
CA VAL A 62 1.04 -1.67 -18.72
C VAL A 62 0.51 -1.51 -20.14
N ASN A 63 0.91 -2.40 -21.03
CA ASN A 63 0.36 -2.45 -22.38
C ASN A 63 -1.06 -2.98 -22.37
N ILE A 64 -1.96 -2.29 -23.08
CA ILE A 64 -3.36 -2.72 -23.18
C ILE A 64 -3.44 -4.12 -23.80
N MET A 65 -4.32 -4.93 -23.24
CA MET A 65 -4.59 -6.31 -23.64
C MET A 65 -3.44 -7.30 -23.42
N LYS A 66 -2.35 -6.87 -22.77
CA LYS A 66 -1.27 -7.76 -22.36
C LYS A 66 -1.34 -8.04 -20.86
N GLU A 67 -1.19 -9.29 -20.51
CA GLU A 67 -1.11 -9.69 -19.11
C GLU A 67 0.19 -9.22 -18.50
N LYS A 68 0.10 -8.58 -17.36
CA LYS A 68 1.24 -8.17 -16.55
C LYS A 68 1.26 -9.00 -15.28
N LYS A 69 2.41 -9.59 -14.99
CA LYS A 69 2.62 -10.36 -13.76
C LYS A 69 3.49 -9.58 -12.80
N LEU A 70 3.07 -9.53 -11.55
CA LEU A 70 3.81 -8.90 -10.47
C LEU A 70 4.03 -9.94 -9.36
N THR A 71 4.97 -9.65 -8.49
CA THR A 71 5.26 -10.52 -7.33
C THR A 71 4.82 -9.85 -6.05
N LEU A 72 4.03 -10.57 -5.27
CA LEU A 72 3.61 -10.17 -3.94
C LEU A 72 4.49 -10.89 -2.91
N ASN A 73 5.21 -10.12 -2.13
CA ASN A 73 6.01 -10.63 -1.01
C ASN A 73 5.34 -10.28 0.30
N THR A 74 5.04 -11.29 1.10
CA THR A 74 4.44 -11.14 2.42
C THR A 74 5.47 -11.53 3.48
N ILE A 75 6.33 -10.57 3.82
CA ILE A 75 7.47 -10.81 4.69
C ILE A 75 7.03 -10.85 6.16
N GLY A 76 7.43 -11.89 6.87
CA GLY A 76 7.09 -12.05 8.28
C GLY A 76 5.66 -12.47 8.56
N LEU A 77 4.89 -12.82 7.53
CA LEU A 77 3.48 -13.21 7.65
C LEU A 77 3.27 -14.68 7.29
N ASP A 78 2.33 -15.32 7.98
CA ASP A 78 1.90 -16.68 7.65
C ASP A 78 0.86 -16.64 6.53
N LYS A 79 1.25 -17.06 5.34
CA LYS A 79 0.41 -17.03 4.14
C LYS A 79 -0.91 -17.81 4.30
N THR A 80 -0.92 -18.84 5.12
CA THR A 80 -2.13 -19.64 5.34
C THR A 80 -3.22 -18.90 6.09
N LYS A 81 -2.87 -17.82 6.77
CA LYS A 81 -3.81 -16.97 7.52
C LYS A 81 -4.17 -15.68 6.80
N LEU A 82 -3.68 -15.48 5.60
CA LEU A 82 -3.92 -14.24 4.85
C LEU A 82 -5.13 -14.38 3.94
N GLU A 83 -5.90 -13.30 3.89
CA GLU A 83 -7.02 -13.13 2.97
C GLU A 83 -6.83 -11.84 2.20
N TYR A 84 -7.14 -11.83 0.91
CA TYR A 84 -7.16 -10.57 0.18
C TYR A 84 -8.59 -10.18 -0.21
N ASN A 85 -8.81 -8.87 -0.30
CA ASN A 85 -10.07 -8.31 -0.73
C ASN A 85 -9.82 -7.08 -1.61
N ILE A 86 -10.52 -7.00 -2.73
CA ILE A 86 -10.47 -5.81 -3.58
C ILE A 86 -11.44 -4.79 -2.99
N GLU A 87 -10.90 -3.66 -2.54
CA GLU A 87 -11.69 -2.58 -1.96
C GLU A 87 -12.24 -1.64 -3.03
N GLU A 88 -11.39 -1.30 -4.00
CA GLU A 88 -11.75 -0.38 -5.07
C GLU A 88 -10.99 -0.76 -6.35
N LYS A 89 -11.68 -0.71 -7.45
CA LYS A 89 -11.11 -0.96 -8.77
C LYS A 89 -11.61 0.11 -9.74
N GLU A 90 -10.69 0.87 -10.31
CA GLU A 90 -10.98 1.89 -11.31
C GLU A 90 -10.48 1.46 -12.68
N GLY A 91 -11.27 1.75 -13.70
CA GLY A 91 -10.92 1.41 -15.07
C GLY A 91 -11.33 -0.01 -15.45
N ASN A 92 -11.10 -0.34 -16.70
CA ASN A 92 -11.44 -1.65 -17.25
C ASN A 92 -10.24 -2.57 -17.17
N LEU A 93 -10.14 -3.29 -16.06
CA LEU A 93 -9.01 -4.18 -15.84
C LEU A 93 -9.43 -5.46 -15.13
N ASP A 94 -8.76 -6.55 -15.49
CA ASP A 94 -8.79 -7.80 -14.74
C ASP A 94 -7.65 -7.81 -13.74
N PHE A 95 -7.93 -8.21 -12.52
CA PHE A 95 -6.94 -8.25 -11.44
C PHE A 95 -7.16 -9.49 -10.57
N ASP A 96 -6.11 -10.24 -10.35
CA ASP A 96 -6.15 -11.43 -9.51
C ASP A 96 -4.86 -11.57 -8.69
N VAL A 97 -5.02 -12.03 -7.45
CA VAL A 97 -3.91 -12.24 -6.52
C VAL A 97 -3.93 -13.67 -6.01
N ASN A 98 -2.83 -14.37 -6.16
CA ASN A 98 -2.61 -15.65 -5.51
C ASN A 98 -1.66 -15.45 -4.31
N ILE A 99 -2.20 -15.45 -3.12
CA ILE A 99 -1.42 -15.20 -1.90
C ILE A 99 -0.39 -16.31 -1.66
N MET A 100 -0.74 -17.55 -1.96
CA MET A 100 0.13 -18.69 -1.70
C MET A 100 1.37 -18.68 -2.58
N THR A 101 1.22 -18.35 -3.86
CA THR A 101 2.34 -18.28 -4.80
C THR A 101 3.00 -16.92 -4.85
N GLY A 102 2.31 -15.89 -4.38
CA GLY A 102 2.75 -14.50 -4.49
C GLY A 102 2.62 -13.93 -5.90
N GLU A 103 1.84 -14.55 -6.77
CA GLU A 103 1.64 -14.04 -8.12
C GLU A 103 0.44 -13.10 -8.20
N ILE A 104 0.67 -11.93 -8.77
CA ILE A 104 -0.39 -10.99 -9.12
C ILE A 104 -0.47 -10.96 -10.64
N ARG A 105 -1.67 -11.12 -11.17
CA ARG A 105 -1.95 -10.99 -12.60
C ARG A 105 -2.89 -9.83 -12.84
N LEU A 106 -2.54 -8.97 -13.76
CA LEU A 106 -3.41 -7.88 -14.16
C LEU A 106 -3.39 -7.70 -15.67
N LYS A 107 -4.50 -7.23 -16.21
CA LYS A 107 -4.67 -6.97 -17.62
C LYS A 107 -5.61 -5.79 -17.79
N VAL A 108 -5.10 -4.72 -18.37
CA VAL A 108 -5.92 -3.55 -18.73
C VAL A 108 -6.54 -3.80 -20.09
N LYS A 109 -7.86 -3.77 -20.17
CA LYS A 109 -8.58 -4.04 -21.42
C LYS A 109 -8.78 -2.80 -22.25
N SER A 110 -8.97 -1.65 -21.63
CA SER A 110 -9.16 -0.38 -22.32
C SER A 110 -8.93 0.78 -21.38
N GLY A 111 -8.80 1.99 -21.92
CA GLY A 111 -8.67 3.21 -21.14
C GLY A 111 -7.24 3.75 -21.12
N ILE A 112 -7.04 4.81 -20.34
CA ILE A 112 -5.75 5.50 -20.20
C ILE A 112 -5.14 5.21 -18.85
N ASN A 113 -5.97 5.19 -17.80
CA ASN A 113 -5.55 4.97 -16.43
C ASN A 113 -6.41 3.89 -15.79
N ALA A 114 -5.81 3.15 -14.90
CA ALA A 114 -6.49 2.18 -14.07
C ALA A 114 -5.88 2.20 -12.67
N GLY A 115 -6.61 1.65 -11.72
CA GLY A 115 -6.12 1.58 -10.36
C GLY A 115 -6.82 0.48 -9.58
N VAL A 116 -6.13 -0.05 -8.60
CA VAL A 116 -6.69 -1.03 -7.68
C VAL A 116 -6.24 -0.68 -6.27
N ILE A 117 -7.19 -0.65 -5.35
CA ILE A 117 -6.92 -0.65 -3.93
C ILE A 117 -7.37 -2.00 -3.41
N PHE A 118 -6.47 -2.76 -2.84
CA PHE A 118 -6.79 -4.03 -2.22
C PHE A 118 -6.18 -4.13 -0.84
N SER A 119 -6.76 -4.97 -0.02
CA SER A 119 -6.26 -5.20 1.33
C SER A 119 -5.91 -6.67 1.53
N ILE A 120 -4.93 -6.90 2.36
CA ILE A 120 -4.55 -8.22 2.86
C ILE A 120 -4.78 -8.20 4.36
N LYS A 121 -5.62 -9.12 4.82
CA LYS A 121 -5.94 -9.26 6.24
C LYS A 121 -5.26 -10.50 6.80
N ASP A 122 -4.56 -10.34 7.91
CA ASP A 122 -4.03 -11.45 8.69
C ASP A 122 -5.11 -11.88 9.69
N ARG A 123 -5.67 -13.07 9.51
CA ARG A 123 -6.70 -13.61 10.39
C ARG A 123 -6.18 -13.92 11.78
N GLY A 124 -4.89 -14.17 11.92
CA GLY A 124 -4.27 -14.46 13.21
C GLY A 124 -4.18 -13.25 14.13
N THR A 125 -3.92 -12.06 13.57
CA THR A 125 -3.74 -10.81 14.33
C THR A 125 -4.84 -9.79 14.09
N ASN A 126 -5.71 -10.00 13.09
CA ASN A 126 -6.71 -9.06 12.58
C ASN A 126 -6.13 -7.78 11.99
N LYS A 127 -4.83 -7.74 11.69
CA LYS A 127 -4.21 -6.61 10.99
C LYS A 127 -4.63 -6.60 9.54
N VAL A 128 -4.84 -5.40 9.02
CA VAL A 128 -5.20 -5.17 7.63
C VAL A 128 -4.12 -4.29 6.97
N TYR A 129 -3.61 -4.76 5.85
CA TYR A 129 -2.62 -4.04 5.04
C TYR A 129 -3.30 -3.57 3.77
N SER A 130 -3.42 -2.25 3.61
CA SER A 130 -4.03 -1.66 2.41
C SER A 130 -2.94 -1.31 1.40
N ILE A 131 -3.16 -1.68 0.14
CA ILE A 131 -2.18 -1.51 -0.94
C ILE A 131 -2.87 -0.88 -2.14
N SER A 132 -2.22 0.14 -2.70
CA SER A 132 -2.69 0.83 -3.88
C SER A 132 -1.77 0.55 -5.06
N LEU A 133 -2.35 0.24 -6.21
CA LEU A 133 -1.65 0.17 -7.48
C LEU A 133 -2.19 1.24 -8.42
N VAL A 134 -1.31 2.07 -8.93
CA VAL A 134 -1.64 3.10 -9.93
C VAL A 134 -1.08 2.64 -11.27
N ILE A 135 -1.94 2.54 -12.26
CA ILE A 135 -1.61 1.94 -13.54
C ILE A 135 -1.85 2.95 -14.66
N LYS A 136 -0.87 3.10 -15.51
CA LYS A 136 -0.98 3.84 -16.77
C LYS A 136 -1.03 2.85 -17.90
N ALA A 137 -2.12 2.88 -18.67
CA ALA A 137 -2.30 2.01 -19.82
C ALA A 137 -1.60 2.61 -21.04
N ILE A 138 -0.85 1.77 -21.74
CA ILE A 138 -0.16 2.15 -22.96
C ILE A 138 -0.78 1.40 -24.12
N ASP A 139 -1.30 2.15 -25.07
CA ASP A 139 -1.82 1.58 -26.31
C ASP A 139 -0.71 1.64 -27.38
N ARG A 140 -0.20 0.48 -27.73
CA ARG A 140 0.84 0.35 -28.76
C ARG A 140 0.29 -0.19 -30.07
N LYS A 141 -0.90 0.23 -30.44
CA LYS A 141 -1.42 -0.07 -31.77
C LYS A 141 -0.64 0.69 -32.83
N LYS A 142 0.33 0.03 -33.38
CA LYS A 142 0.96 0.45 -34.66
C LYS A 142 1.43 -0.75 -35.41
#